data_cb7b9b9a66be1c822d2b61e82ee481c5
#
_entry.id   cb7b9b9a66be1c822d2b61e82ee481c5
#
_cell.length_a   1.000
_cell.length_b   1.000
_cell.length_c   1.000
_cell.angle_alpha   90.00
_cell.angle_beta   90.00
_cell.angle_gamma   90.00
#
_symmetry.space_group_name_H-M   'P 1'
#
loop_
_entity.id
_entity.type
_entity.pdbx_description
1 polymer ?
#
loop_
_entity_poly.entity_id
_entity_poly.type
_entity_poly.pdbx_seq_one_letter_code
_entity_poly.pdbx_strand_id
1 'polypeptide(L)'
;MIAQQPGQKPLNFVSSYPRNGATGVSPDLKTARLVFDKNVVNDAVWTNNRQQIKMWRGTTQISINVTRIKDTVDFSKRNNIYVKPKKGLRSLSWYKIVIYPNLTAKNGEKLGKTVTIRFKTGRRSQPDE
;
A
#
# COMPACT_ATOMS: atom_id res chain seq x y z
N MET A 1 -36.75 1.25 -4.40
CA MET A 1 -35.31 1.39 -4.23
C MET A 1 -34.83 0.36 -3.17
N ILE A 2 -33.82 -0.36 -3.50
CA ILE A 2 -33.28 -1.36 -2.57
C ILE A 2 -32.30 -0.66 -1.64
N ALA A 3 -32.53 -0.81 -0.33
CA ALA A 3 -31.58 -0.30 0.64
C ALA A 3 -30.28 -1.09 0.59
N GLN A 4 -29.16 -0.42 0.77
CA GLN A 4 -27.86 -1.07 0.85
C GLN A 4 -27.83 -1.97 2.11
N GLN A 5 -27.45 -3.22 1.92
CA GLN A 5 -27.38 -4.16 3.04
C GLN A 5 -26.14 -3.88 3.89
N PRO A 6 -26.19 -4.19 5.19
CA PRO A 6 -24.99 -4.13 6.03
C PRO A 6 -23.87 -4.97 5.43
N GLY A 7 -22.63 -4.47 5.48
CA GLY A 7 -21.47 -5.17 4.95
C GLY A 7 -21.24 -4.99 3.45
N GLN A 8 -22.06 -4.21 2.76
CA GLN A 8 -21.90 -3.98 1.33
C GLN A 8 -21.32 -2.59 1.00
N LYS A 9 -20.81 -1.91 2.00
CA LYS A 9 -20.12 -0.64 1.77
C LYS A 9 -18.75 -0.90 1.16
N PRO A 10 -18.32 -0.08 0.17
CA PRO A 10 -17.00 -0.28 -0.42
C PRO A 10 -15.90 -0.28 0.62
N LEU A 11 -14.86 -1.06 0.36
CA LEU A 11 -13.60 -0.95 1.08
C LEU A 11 -12.98 0.41 0.76
N ASN A 12 -12.48 1.12 1.78
CA ASN A 12 -11.86 2.43 1.57
C ASN A 12 -10.38 2.40 1.95
N PHE A 13 -9.59 3.11 1.16
CA PHE A 13 -8.23 3.48 1.53
C PHE A 13 -8.30 4.65 2.50
N VAL A 14 -7.54 4.57 3.60
CA VAL A 14 -7.58 5.59 4.67
C VAL A 14 -6.36 6.48 4.64
N SER A 15 -5.17 5.88 4.64
CA SER A 15 -3.92 6.64 4.73
C SER A 15 -2.74 5.79 4.30
N SER A 16 -1.59 6.44 4.13
CA SER A 16 -0.33 5.77 3.83
C SER A 16 0.85 6.51 4.44
N TYR A 17 1.96 5.78 4.54
CA TYR A 17 3.27 6.35 4.73
C TYR A 17 4.24 5.74 3.70
N PRO A 18 4.92 6.51 2.84
CA PRO A 18 4.75 7.97 2.69
C PRO A 18 3.34 8.32 2.24
N ARG A 19 2.88 9.52 2.64
CA ARG A 19 1.56 10.00 2.20
C ARG A 19 1.63 10.48 0.76
N ASN A 20 0.50 10.53 0.11
CA ASN A 20 0.40 11.07 -1.25
C ASN A 20 0.89 12.52 -1.29
N GLY A 21 1.80 12.81 -2.20
CA GLY A 21 2.39 14.13 -2.35
C GLY A 21 3.62 14.39 -1.47
N ALA A 22 4.03 13.44 -0.64
CA ALA A 22 5.20 13.61 0.23
C ALA A 22 6.46 13.85 -0.59
N THR A 23 7.34 14.72 -0.08
CA THR A 23 8.66 14.97 -0.65
C THR A 23 9.73 14.76 0.41
N GLY A 24 10.98 14.68 -0.01
CA GLY A 24 12.08 14.47 0.94
C GLY A 24 12.08 13.10 1.59
N VAL A 25 11.39 12.14 1.00
CA VAL A 25 11.32 10.77 1.54
C VAL A 25 12.69 10.12 1.42
N SER A 26 13.14 9.44 2.47
CA SER A 26 14.45 8.79 2.43
C SER A 26 14.55 7.79 1.28
N PRO A 27 15.62 7.85 0.45
CA PRO A 27 15.86 6.82 -0.55
C PRO A 27 16.09 5.44 0.05
N ASP A 28 16.42 5.38 1.34
CA ASP A 28 16.62 4.13 2.08
C ASP A 28 15.34 3.62 2.73
N LEU A 29 14.20 4.14 2.31
CA LEU A 29 12.89 3.68 2.79
C LEU A 29 12.80 2.16 2.69
N LYS A 30 12.59 1.49 3.83
CA LYS A 30 12.49 0.03 3.87
C LYS A 30 11.05 -0.45 3.71
N THR A 31 10.10 0.32 4.23
CA THR A 31 8.71 -0.13 4.30
C THR A 31 7.78 1.06 4.12
N ALA A 32 6.91 0.97 3.12
CA ALA A 32 5.74 1.83 3.01
C ALA A 32 4.55 1.13 3.66
N ARG A 33 3.64 1.89 4.26
CA ARG A 33 2.47 1.35 4.92
C ARG A 33 1.21 1.88 4.25
N LEU A 34 0.28 0.98 3.95
CA LEU A 34 -1.03 1.30 3.39
C LEU A 34 -2.08 0.91 4.42
N VAL A 35 -2.97 1.82 4.76
CA VAL A 35 -4.00 1.61 5.78
C VAL A 35 -5.38 1.69 5.13
N PHE A 36 -6.20 0.70 5.43
CA PHE A 36 -7.56 0.59 4.93
C PHE A 36 -8.54 0.62 6.10
N ASP A 37 -9.82 0.70 5.81
CA ASP A 37 -10.86 0.76 6.84
C ASP A 37 -11.43 -0.62 7.21
N LYS A 38 -10.93 -1.69 6.58
CA LYS A 38 -11.40 -3.06 6.83
C LYS A 38 -10.24 -4.03 6.79
N ASN A 39 -10.50 -5.28 7.24
CA ASN A 39 -9.49 -6.34 7.23
C ASN A 39 -9.15 -6.72 5.78
N VAL A 40 -7.90 -6.45 5.39
CA VAL A 40 -7.38 -6.75 4.05
C VAL A 40 -6.28 -7.81 4.08
N VAL A 41 -6.00 -8.39 5.26
CA VAL A 41 -4.89 -9.33 5.43
C VAL A 41 -5.34 -10.75 5.74
N ASN A 42 -6.64 -10.99 5.90
CA ASN A 42 -7.14 -12.33 6.19
C ASN A 42 -6.69 -13.30 5.09
N ASP A 43 -6.40 -14.56 5.47
CA ASP A 43 -5.90 -15.56 4.54
C ASP A 43 -6.81 -15.75 3.33
N ALA A 44 -8.12 -15.59 3.49
CA ALA A 44 -9.06 -15.78 2.40
C ALA A 44 -8.90 -14.77 1.26
N VAL A 45 -8.33 -13.59 1.54
CA VAL A 45 -8.18 -12.53 0.52
C VAL A 45 -6.72 -12.19 0.24
N TRP A 46 -5.79 -12.72 1.00
CA TRP A 46 -4.40 -12.25 0.93
C TRP A 46 -3.72 -12.57 -0.40
N THR A 47 -3.92 -13.77 -0.94
CA THR A 47 -3.30 -14.14 -2.22
C THR A 47 -3.72 -13.20 -3.35
N ASN A 48 -4.99 -12.80 -3.37
CA ASN A 48 -5.46 -11.78 -4.29
C ASN A 48 -4.85 -10.40 -3.96
N ASN A 49 -4.92 -9.98 -2.70
CA ASN A 49 -4.60 -8.61 -2.32
C ASN A 49 -3.14 -8.25 -2.55
N ARG A 50 -2.23 -9.17 -2.29
CA ARG A 50 -0.81 -8.90 -2.52
C ARG A 50 -0.48 -8.67 -4.00
N GLN A 51 -1.34 -9.13 -4.92
CA GLN A 51 -1.16 -8.94 -6.35
C GLN A 51 -1.78 -7.62 -6.84
N GLN A 52 -2.54 -6.94 -6.00
CA GLN A 52 -3.25 -5.72 -6.36
C GLN A 52 -2.43 -4.46 -6.10
N ILE A 53 -1.15 -4.59 -5.77
CA ILE A 53 -0.31 -3.44 -5.42
C ILE A 53 0.96 -3.52 -6.24
N LYS A 54 1.26 -2.42 -6.93
CA LYS A 54 2.48 -2.27 -7.74
C LYS A 54 3.12 -0.92 -7.44
N MET A 55 4.41 -0.84 -7.71
CA MET A 55 5.18 0.38 -7.53
C MET A 55 5.91 0.71 -8.83
N TRP A 56 5.99 2.00 -9.14
CA TRP A 56 6.54 2.48 -10.40
C TRP A 56 7.44 3.70 -10.16
N ARG A 57 8.47 3.82 -10.99
CA ARG A 57 9.20 5.06 -11.20
C ARG A 57 9.03 5.41 -12.69
N GLY A 58 8.19 6.41 -12.98
CA GLY A 58 7.79 6.66 -14.36
C GLY A 58 7.12 5.44 -14.97
N THR A 59 7.67 4.89 -16.03
CA THR A 59 7.18 3.68 -16.68
C THR A 59 7.93 2.42 -16.24
N THR A 60 8.89 2.55 -15.34
CA THR A 60 9.68 1.42 -14.83
C THR A 60 9.02 0.82 -13.61
N GLN A 61 8.67 -0.45 -13.67
CA GLN A 61 8.13 -1.14 -12.50
C GLN A 61 9.24 -1.44 -11.50
N ILE A 62 8.98 -1.13 -10.24
CA ILE A 62 9.93 -1.35 -9.15
C ILE A 62 9.58 -2.67 -8.47
N SER A 63 10.58 -3.52 -8.31
CA SER A 63 10.40 -4.79 -7.60
C SER A 63 10.15 -4.55 -6.13
N ILE A 64 9.06 -5.12 -5.62
CA ILE A 64 8.63 -4.96 -4.24
C ILE A 64 8.22 -6.28 -3.63
N ASN A 65 8.27 -6.35 -2.31
CA ASN A 65 7.58 -7.37 -1.52
C ASN A 65 6.37 -6.72 -0.87
N VAL A 66 5.21 -7.33 -1.07
CA VAL A 66 3.97 -6.90 -0.42
C VAL A 66 3.73 -7.86 0.74
N THR A 67 3.71 -7.35 1.95
CA THR A 67 3.65 -8.16 3.16
C THR A 67 2.54 -7.70 4.09
N ARG A 68 2.23 -8.55 5.05
CA ARG A 68 1.19 -8.31 6.06
C ARG A 68 1.66 -8.83 7.41
N ILE A 69 0.95 -8.41 8.45
CA ILE A 69 0.96 -9.12 9.72
C ILE A 69 -0.39 -9.85 9.79
N LYS A 70 -0.37 -11.18 9.92
CA LYS A 70 -1.60 -11.96 9.93
C LYS A 70 -2.52 -11.50 11.04
N ASP A 71 -3.82 -11.46 10.76
CA ASP A 71 -4.83 -11.06 11.74
C ASP A 71 -4.87 -11.99 12.94
N THR A 72 -4.43 -13.24 12.77
CA THR A 72 -4.29 -14.21 13.87
C THR A 72 -3.06 -13.96 14.74
N VAL A 73 -2.08 -13.19 14.24
CA VAL A 73 -0.87 -12.83 14.99
C VAL A 73 -1.08 -11.50 15.73
N ASP A 74 -1.60 -10.50 15.02
CA ASP A 74 -1.90 -9.19 15.62
C ASP A 74 -3.13 -8.61 14.91
N PHE A 75 -4.28 -8.77 15.56
CA PHE A 75 -5.55 -8.31 15.00
C PHE A 75 -5.59 -6.80 14.79
N SER A 76 -4.85 -6.03 15.58
CA SER A 76 -4.81 -4.56 15.43
C SER A 76 -4.18 -4.11 14.11
N LYS A 77 -3.43 -4.99 13.42
CA LYS A 77 -2.78 -4.69 12.15
C LYS A 77 -3.55 -5.20 10.93
N ARG A 78 -4.78 -5.66 11.11
CA ARG A 78 -5.56 -6.29 10.04
C ARG A 78 -5.89 -5.34 8.88
N ASN A 79 -5.82 -4.04 9.10
CA ASN A 79 -6.13 -3.04 8.08
C ASN A 79 -4.88 -2.55 7.33
N ASN A 80 -3.70 -3.08 7.66
CA ASN A 80 -2.42 -2.57 7.16
C ASN A 80 -1.80 -3.55 6.17
N ILE A 81 -1.34 -3.01 5.04
CA ILE A 81 -0.50 -3.72 4.08
C ILE A 81 0.83 -2.98 3.99
N TYR A 82 1.92 -3.72 3.94
CA TYR A 82 3.27 -3.16 3.89
C TYR A 82 3.89 -3.43 2.54
N VAL A 83 4.53 -2.41 1.98
CA VAL A 83 5.21 -2.48 0.68
C VAL A 83 6.69 -2.24 0.92
N LYS A 84 7.51 -3.20 0.56
CA LYS A 84 8.96 -3.17 0.79
C LYS A 84 9.70 -3.21 -0.53
N PRO A 85 10.32 -2.09 -0.94
CA PRO A 85 11.19 -2.13 -2.13
C PRO A 85 12.31 -3.14 -1.92
N LYS A 86 12.60 -3.93 -2.95
CA LYS A 86 13.66 -4.95 -2.84
C LYS A 86 15.06 -4.34 -2.89
N LYS A 87 15.18 -3.13 -3.44
CA LYS A 87 16.44 -2.39 -3.54
C LYS A 87 16.23 -0.96 -3.08
N GLY A 88 17.32 -0.27 -2.75
CA GLY A 88 17.28 1.16 -2.43
C GLY A 88 16.66 1.96 -3.57
N LEU A 89 15.98 3.03 -3.23
CA LEU A 89 15.37 3.94 -4.18
C LEU A 89 16.41 4.95 -4.68
N ARG A 90 16.17 5.52 -5.85
CA ARG A 90 16.98 6.62 -6.34
C ARG A 90 16.65 7.89 -5.57
N SER A 91 17.66 8.73 -5.34
CA SER A 91 17.45 10.05 -4.75
C SER A 91 16.76 10.99 -5.74
N LEU A 92 16.05 12.00 -5.21
CA LEU A 92 15.41 13.09 -5.95
C LEU A 92 14.50 12.58 -7.08
N SER A 93 13.80 11.48 -6.85
CA SER A 93 13.01 10.80 -7.88
C SER A 93 11.58 10.62 -7.42
N TRP A 94 10.63 10.74 -8.38
CA TRP A 94 9.22 10.47 -8.12
C TRP A 94 8.92 8.98 -8.26
N TYR A 95 8.17 8.47 -7.30
CA TYR A 95 7.65 7.12 -7.28
C TYR A 95 6.14 7.16 -7.10
N LYS A 96 5.47 6.11 -7.55
CA LYS A 96 4.06 5.91 -7.24
C LYS A 96 3.79 4.47 -6.81
N ILE A 97 2.91 4.33 -5.83
CA ILE A 97 2.34 3.04 -5.45
C ILE A 97 0.91 3.03 -5.96
N VAL A 98 0.55 2.00 -6.71
CA VAL A 98 -0.78 1.87 -7.30
C VAL A 98 -1.48 0.69 -6.65
N ILE A 99 -2.68 0.94 -6.14
CA ILE A 99 -3.55 -0.07 -5.55
C ILE A 99 -4.74 -0.24 -6.49
N TYR A 100 -4.92 -1.48 -6.98
CA TYR A 100 -5.91 -1.74 -8.01
C TYR A 100 -7.28 -2.04 -7.41
N PRO A 101 -8.37 -1.87 -8.21
CA PRO A 101 -9.75 -1.93 -7.70
C PRO A 101 -10.18 -3.28 -7.13
N ASN A 102 -9.51 -4.36 -7.49
CA ASN A 102 -9.89 -5.71 -7.03
C ASN A 102 -9.34 -6.07 -5.65
N LEU A 103 -8.64 -5.16 -4.97
CA LEU A 103 -8.25 -5.37 -3.58
C LEU A 103 -9.52 -5.56 -2.76
N THR A 104 -9.58 -6.64 -1.97
CA THR A 104 -10.83 -7.13 -1.39
C THR A 104 -10.68 -7.26 0.13
N ALA A 105 -11.67 -6.79 0.88
CA ALA A 105 -11.75 -6.99 2.31
C ALA A 105 -12.25 -8.40 2.63
N LYS A 106 -12.01 -8.84 3.87
CA LYS A 106 -12.45 -10.15 4.36
C LYS A 106 -13.94 -10.40 4.11
N ASN A 107 -14.77 -9.36 4.24
CA ASN A 107 -16.21 -9.48 4.03
C ASN A 107 -16.63 -9.48 2.55
N GLY A 108 -15.66 -9.47 1.63
CA GLY A 108 -15.91 -9.53 0.20
C GLY A 108 -16.05 -8.19 -0.50
N GLU A 109 -16.04 -7.09 0.23
CA GLU A 109 -16.14 -5.77 -0.38
C GLU A 109 -14.83 -5.39 -1.07
N LYS A 110 -14.95 -4.81 -2.27
CA LYS A 110 -13.80 -4.40 -3.07
C LYS A 110 -13.52 -2.92 -2.94
N LEU A 111 -12.26 -2.54 -3.18
CA LEU A 111 -11.86 -1.13 -3.24
C LEU A 111 -12.62 -0.39 -4.34
N GLY A 112 -12.82 -1.03 -5.48
CA GLY A 112 -13.70 -0.54 -6.55
C GLY A 112 -13.15 0.61 -7.37
N LYS A 113 -11.97 1.11 -7.03
CA LYS A 113 -11.29 2.20 -7.74
C LYS A 113 -9.80 2.06 -7.59
N THR A 114 -9.05 2.63 -8.51
CA THR A 114 -7.60 2.70 -8.42
C THR A 114 -7.20 3.81 -7.47
N VAL A 115 -6.30 3.50 -6.52
CA VAL A 115 -5.71 4.49 -5.62
C VAL A 115 -4.23 4.62 -5.98
N THR A 116 -3.77 5.84 -6.17
CA THR A 116 -2.37 6.12 -6.50
C THR A 116 -1.77 7.03 -5.43
N ILE A 117 -0.63 6.61 -4.91
CA ILE A 117 0.13 7.38 -3.91
C ILE A 117 1.44 7.75 -4.55
N ARG A 118 1.69 9.05 -4.73
CA ARG A 118 2.94 9.58 -5.30
C ARG A 118 3.78 10.18 -4.21
N PHE A 119 5.08 9.93 -4.27
CA PHE A 119 6.03 10.59 -3.37
C PHE A 119 7.35 10.81 -4.09
N LYS A 120 8.10 11.79 -3.63
CA LYS A 120 9.43 12.11 -4.17
C LYS A 120 10.47 11.85 -3.10
N THR A 121 11.54 11.13 -3.47
CA THR A 121 12.67 10.93 -2.57
C THR A 121 13.50 12.20 -2.44
N GLY A 122 14.13 12.35 -1.28
CA GLY A 122 15.13 13.38 -1.06
C GLY A 122 16.52 12.90 -1.46
N ARG A 123 17.52 13.64 -1.02
CA ARG A 123 18.91 13.25 -1.21
C ARG A 123 19.25 12.12 -0.28
N ARG A 124 20.12 11.21 -0.75
CA ARG A 124 20.68 10.19 0.13
C ARG A 124 21.61 10.87 1.13
N SER A 125 21.50 10.45 2.41
CA SER A 125 22.40 10.95 3.44
C SER A 125 23.85 10.61 3.10
N GLN A 126 24.74 11.60 3.28
CA GLN A 126 26.16 11.38 3.11
C GLN A 126 26.72 10.89 4.45
N PRO A 127 27.67 9.93 4.41
CA PRO A 127 28.35 9.59 5.65
C PRO A 127 29.17 10.78 6.14
N ASP A 128 29.28 10.91 7.44
CA ASP A 128 30.16 11.93 8.04
C ASP A 128 31.61 11.64 7.66
N GLU A 129 32.32 12.67 7.34
CA GLU A 129 33.74 12.58 7.01
C GLU A 129 34.61 12.76 8.25
#